data_b89e9450d7d6acbe16ea9b545f61a35f
#
_entry.id   b89e9450d7d6acbe16ea9b545f61a35f
#
_cell.length_a   1.000
_cell.length_b   1.000
_cell.length_c   1.000
_cell.angle_alpha   90.00
_cell.angle_beta   90.00
_cell.angle_gamma   90.00
#
_symmetry.space_group_name_H-M   'P 1'
#
loop_
_entity.id
_entity.type
_entity.pdbx_description
1 polymer ?
#
loop_
_entity_poly.entity_id
_entity_poly.type
_entity_poly.pdbx_seq_one_letter_code
_entity_poly.pdbx_strand_id
1 'polypeptide(L)'
;YPNLVGDGKPFTDDDLTMLPIYIGVGDEANQGLCTGTENYWCVNKEASEDDINATLDFMYWCVSSDEGTKAMANDMGFVIPFKNAVESPNVFVKADKEMTAAGKTPVAWNFSTMPSENWKNGVGSALTAYAAGTGSWDDVVTAFVDGWASEAALNAAA
;
A
#
# COMPACT_ATOMS: atom_id res chain seq x y z
N TYR A 1 9.54 -6.12 11.42
CA TYR A 1 9.04 -5.49 12.65
C TYR A 1 9.06 -6.47 13.84
N PRO A 2 8.29 -7.58 13.89
CA PRO A 2 8.24 -8.46 15.07
C PRO A 2 9.57 -9.16 15.41
N ASN A 3 10.53 -9.16 14.51
CA ASN A 3 11.86 -9.71 14.78
C ASN A 3 12.80 -8.72 15.49
N LEU A 4 12.50 -7.44 15.43
CA LEU A 4 13.35 -6.37 15.92
C LEU A 4 12.76 -5.63 17.13
N VAL A 5 11.45 -5.69 17.31
CA VAL A 5 10.70 -4.89 18.29
C VAL A 5 9.91 -5.78 19.24
N GLY A 6 9.90 -5.44 20.52
CA GLY A 6 9.17 -6.12 21.58
C GLY A 6 10.06 -6.61 22.72
N ASP A 7 9.48 -7.36 23.63
CA ASP A 7 10.18 -7.88 24.82
C ASP A 7 11.37 -8.77 24.43
N GLY A 8 12.53 -8.44 24.98
CA GLY A 8 13.78 -9.15 24.68
C GLY A 8 14.35 -8.89 23.29
N LYS A 9 13.83 -7.91 22.58
CA LYS A 9 14.33 -7.46 21.26
C LYS A 9 15.20 -6.20 21.42
N PRO A 10 16.01 -5.87 20.39
CA PRO A 10 16.89 -4.70 20.44
C PRO A 10 16.15 -3.34 20.47
N PHE A 11 14.89 -3.29 20.03
CA PHE A 11 14.09 -2.07 19.96
C PHE A 11 12.71 -2.25 20.62
N THR A 12 12.13 -1.14 21.04
CA THR A 12 10.75 -0.99 21.48
C THR A 12 9.94 -0.17 20.48
N ASP A 13 8.63 -0.09 20.64
CA ASP A 13 7.78 0.76 19.80
C ASP A 13 8.18 2.24 19.87
N ASP A 14 8.71 2.68 21.01
CA ASP A 14 9.16 4.07 21.22
C ASP A 14 10.43 4.44 20.41
N ASP A 15 11.16 3.43 19.95
CA ASP A 15 12.36 3.62 19.11
C ASP A 15 12.00 3.75 17.62
N LEU A 16 10.72 3.63 17.27
CA LEU A 16 10.24 3.62 15.89
C LEU A 16 9.49 4.90 15.53
N THR A 17 9.67 5.35 14.31
CA THR A 17 8.85 6.40 13.72
C THR A 17 8.61 6.16 12.24
N MET A 18 7.57 6.76 11.69
CA MET A 18 7.34 6.83 10.24
C MET A 18 7.47 8.26 9.77
N LEU A 19 8.09 8.42 8.62
CA LEU A 19 8.25 9.71 7.96
C LEU A 19 7.65 9.66 6.56
N PRO A 20 7.01 10.75 6.10
CA PRO A 20 6.63 10.88 4.70
C PRO A 20 7.85 10.76 3.79
N ILE A 21 7.66 10.21 2.60
CA ILE A 21 8.71 10.16 1.59
C ILE A 21 8.94 11.58 1.07
N TYR A 22 10.18 12.10 1.23
CA TYR A 22 10.56 13.37 0.69
C TYR A 22 10.86 13.25 -0.82
N ILE A 23 10.12 14.00 -1.64
CA ILE A 23 10.23 13.96 -3.11
C ILE A 23 10.96 15.21 -3.64
N GLY A 24 10.97 16.31 -2.89
CA GLY A 24 11.58 17.57 -3.27
C GLY A 24 10.72 18.44 -4.20
N VAL A 25 9.42 18.14 -4.31
CA VAL A 25 8.50 18.84 -5.23
C VAL A 25 7.20 19.21 -4.53
N GLY A 26 6.81 20.48 -4.64
CA GLY A 26 5.55 20.97 -4.12
C GLY A 26 5.53 21.27 -2.62
N ASP A 27 4.35 21.27 -2.02
CA ASP A 27 4.15 21.56 -0.59
C ASP A 27 4.30 20.29 0.26
N GLU A 28 5.54 19.88 0.47
CA GLU A 28 5.85 18.68 1.26
C GLU A 28 5.68 18.89 2.76
N ALA A 29 5.58 20.14 3.22
CA ALA A 29 5.30 20.41 4.63
C ALA A 29 3.94 19.88 5.06
N ASN A 30 2.98 19.75 4.15
CA ASN A 30 1.65 19.22 4.38
C ASN A 30 1.48 17.76 3.97
N GLN A 31 2.51 17.12 3.45
CA GLN A 31 2.47 15.72 3.04
C GLN A 31 2.39 14.79 4.25
N GLY A 32 1.46 13.86 4.21
CA GLY A 32 1.33 12.73 5.13
C GLY A 32 2.02 11.48 4.59
N LEU A 33 1.71 10.34 5.20
CA LEU A 33 2.24 9.04 4.77
C LEU A 33 1.63 8.59 3.44
N CYS A 34 2.35 7.74 2.72
CA CYS A 34 1.78 7.01 1.60
C CYS A 34 0.81 5.97 2.12
N THR A 35 -0.45 6.12 1.77
CA THR A 35 -1.53 5.19 2.13
C THR A 35 -2.32 4.80 0.90
N GLY A 36 -3.04 3.71 0.99
CA GLY A 36 -3.89 3.28 -0.12
C GLY A 36 -4.53 1.94 0.17
N THR A 37 -5.43 1.54 -0.70
CA THR A 37 -6.08 0.25 -0.61
C THR A 37 -5.18 -0.80 -1.26
N GLU A 38 -4.82 -1.79 -0.48
CA GLU A 38 -4.16 -3.03 -0.90
C GLU A 38 -5.07 -4.20 -0.50
N ASN A 39 -4.70 -5.42 -0.65
CA ASN A 39 -5.42 -6.59 -0.12
C ASN A 39 -6.94 -6.58 -0.43
N TYR A 40 -7.26 -6.61 -1.72
CA TYR A 40 -8.64 -6.69 -2.19
C TYR A 40 -9.19 -8.11 -2.05
N TRP A 41 -10.44 -8.21 -1.64
CA TRP A 41 -11.20 -9.45 -1.71
C TRP A 41 -11.98 -9.51 -3.01
N CYS A 42 -11.94 -10.66 -3.65
CA CYS A 42 -12.68 -10.91 -4.88
C CYS A 42 -13.60 -12.10 -4.67
N VAL A 43 -14.85 -11.96 -5.10
CA VAL A 43 -15.82 -13.04 -5.13
C VAL A 43 -15.81 -13.68 -6.52
N ASN A 44 -15.65 -15.00 -6.60
CA ASN A 44 -15.73 -15.71 -7.87
C ASN A 44 -17.19 -15.71 -8.38
N LYS A 45 -17.48 -14.93 -9.42
CA LYS A 45 -18.82 -14.81 -10.01
C LYS A 45 -19.33 -16.08 -10.70
N GLU A 46 -18.44 -17.02 -11.01
CA GLU A 46 -18.76 -18.29 -11.66
C GLU A 46 -19.01 -19.43 -10.64
N ALA A 47 -18.91 -19.15 -9.35
CA ALA A 47 -19.24 -20.12 -8.30
C ALA A 47 -20.76 -20.29 -8.19
N SER A 48 -21.20 -21.32 -7.45
CA SER A 48 -22.63 -21.51 -7.16
C SER A 48 -23.18 -20.35 -6.32
N GLU A 49 -24.48 -20.09 -6.41
CA GLU A 49 -25.13 -19.05 -5.62
C GLU A 49 -24.93 -19.26 -4.11
N ASP A 50 -24.97 -20.51 -3.64
CA ASP A 50 -24.72 -20.88 -2.25
C ASP A 50 -23.30 -20.55 -1.81
N ASP A 51 -22.28 -20.83 -2.65
CA ASP A 51 -20.89 -20.52 -2.37
C ASP A 51 -20.62 -18.99 -2.38
N ILE A 52 -21.27 -18.27 -3.31
CA ILE A 52 -21.20 -16.80 -3.34
C ILE A 52 -21.79 -16.22 -2.04
N ASN A 53 -22.99 -16.66 -1.64
CA ASN A 53 -23.63 -16.19 -0.43
C ASN A 53 -22.80 -16.52 0.82
N ALA A 54 -22.29 -17.75 0.94
CA ALA A 54 -21.40 -18.12 2.04
C ALA A 54 -20.14 -17.27 2.10
N THR A 55 -19.55 -16.95 0.93
CA THR A 55 -18.39 -16.06 0.83
C THR A 55 -18.73 -14.64 1.32
N LEU A 56 -19.86 -14.10 0.89
CA LEU A 56 -20.31 -12.76 1.29
C LEU A 56 -20.64 -12.71 2.79
N ASP A 57 -21.27 -13.74 3.35
CA ASP A 57 -21.54 -13.85 4.77
C ASP A 57 -20.25 -13.89 5.59
N PHE A 58 -19.25 -14.63 5.13
CA PHE A 58 -17.92 -14.67 5.77
C PHE A 58 -17.23 -13.30 5.71
N MET A 59 -17.23 -12.65 4.54
CA MET A 59 -16.66 -11.31 4.39
C MET A 59 -17.37 -10.29 5.31
N TYR A 60 -18.70 -10.36 5.38
CA TYR A 60 -19.47 -9.51 6.28
C TYR A 60 -19.16 -9.78 7.75
N TRP A 61 -19.05 -11.05 8.14
CA TRP A 61 -18.64 -11.44 9.48
C TRP A 61 -17.26 -10.88 9.85
N CYS A 62 -16.29 -10.97 8.95
CA CYS A 62 -14.94 -10.43 9.17
C CYS A 62 -14.95 -8.94 9.53
N VAL A 63 -15.81 -8.13 8.88
CA VAL A 63 -15.82 -6.67 9.05
C VAL A 63 -16.88 -6.17 10.04
N SER A 64 -17.76 -7.03 10.55
CA SER A 64 -18.89 -6.63 11.41
C SER A 64 -18.89 -7.29 12.79
N SER A 65 -18.30 -8.48 12.94
CA SER A 65 -18.22 -9.15 14.24
C SER A 65 -17.02 -8.65 15.07
N ASP A 66 -17.12 -8.78 16.39
CA ASP A 66 -16.02 -8.44 17.30
C ASP A 66 -14.80 -9.34 17.08
N GLU A 67 -15.02 -10.62 16.82
CA GLU A 67 -13.95 -11.59 16.56
C GLU A 67 -13.27 -11.32 15.23
N GLY A 68 -14.03 -11.11 14.16
CA GLY A 68 -13.51 -10.82 12.84
C GLY A 68 -12.69 -9.54 12.80
N THR A 69 -13.24 -8.45 13.36
CA THR A 69 -12.53 -7.16 13.39
C THR A 69 -11.27 -7.20 14.24
N LYS A 70 -11.27 -7.92 15.38
CA LYS A 70 -10.08 -8.13 16.21
C LYS A 70 -9.01 -8.95 15.50
N ALA A 71 -9.39 -10.06 14.85
CA ALA A 71 -8.45 -10.90 14.11
C ALA A 71 -7.80 -10.11 12.97
N MET A 72 -8.60 -9.36 12.20
CA MET A 72 -8.06 -8.53 11.11
C MET A 72 -7.11 -7.45 11.61
N ALA A 73 -7.44 -6.76 12.69
CA ALA A 73 -6.61 -5.65 13.20
C ALA A 73 -5.36 -6.13 13.95
N ASN A 74 -5.48 -7.14 14.81
CA ASN A 74 -4.42 -7.54 15.74
C ASN A 74 -3.56 -8.67 15.18
N ASP A 75 -4.17 -9.67 14.54
CA ASP A 75 -3.45 -10.86 14.08
C ASP A 75 -2.91 -10.67 12.65
N MET A 76 -3.69 -10.02 11.79
CA MET A 76 -3.32 -9.75 10.39
C MET A 76 -2.68 -8.37 10.17
N GLY A 77 -2.85 -7.44 11.12
CA GLY A 77 -2.28 -6.10 11.04
C GLY A 77 -2.95 -5.20 9.99
N PHE A 78 -4.19 -5.50 9.60
CA PHE A 78 -4.90 -4.69 8.61
C PHE A 78 -5.43 -3.39 9.20
N VAL A 79 -5.36 -2.34 8.40
CA VAL A 79 -6.10 -1.10 8.62
C VAL A 79 -7.46 -1.24 7.96
N ILE A 80 -8.51 -1.36 8.79
CA ILE A 80 -9.85 -1.66 8.29
C ILE A 80 -10.61 -0.34 8.10
N PRO A 81 -11.08 -0.01 6.89
CA PRO A 81 -11.73 1.26 6.59
C PRO A 81 -13.23 1.29 6.95
N PHE A 82 -13.66 0.54 7.95
CA PHE A 82 -15.06 0.47 8.40
C PHE A 82 -15.23 1.10 9.78
N LYS A 83 -16.43 1.62 10.06
CA LYS A 83 -16.73 2.38 11.29
C LYS A 83 -16.57 1.58 12.58
N ASN A 84 -16.79 0.27 12.53
CA ASN A 84 -16.67 -0.64 13.70
C ASN A 84 -15.29 -1.33 13.75
N ALA A 85 -14.32 -0.88 12.98
CA ALA A 85 -12.98 -1.44 13.04
C ALA A 85 -12.37 -1.26 14.43
N VAL A 86 -11.75 -2.33 14.93
CA VAL A 86 -10.92 -2.25 16.12
C VAL A 86 -9.67 -1.47 15.79
N GLU A 87 -9.24 -0.62 16.71
CA GLU A 87 -8.01 0.13 16.54
C GLU A 87 -6.79 -0.80 16.59
N SER A 88 -5.99 -0.76 15.53
CA SER A 88 -4.76 -1.54 15.49
C SER A 88 -3.75 -1.02 16.54
N PRO A 89 -3.13 -1.90 17.34
CA PRO A 89 -2.06 -1.50 18.25
C PRO A 89 -0.75 -1.16 17.54
N ASN A 90 -0.68 -1.34 16.21
CA ASN A 90 0.53 -1.13 15.43
C ASN A 90 0.94 0.35 15.44
N VAL A 91 2.17 0.62 15.86
CA VAL A 91 2.73 1.98 15.98
C VAL A 91 2.70 2.76 14.64
N PHE A 92 2.82 2.07 13.51
CA PHE A 92 2.77 2.71 12.21
C PHE A 92 1.37 3.17 11.82
N VAL A 93 0.34 2.40 12.19
CA VAL A 93 -1.08 2.80 12.02
C VAL A 93 -1.40 4.00 12.91
N LYS A 94 -0.86 4.02 14.14
CA LYS A 94 -1.00 5.16 15.05
C LYS A 94 -0.35 6.41 14.47
N ALA A 95 0.85 6.31 13.92
CA ALA A 95 1.55 7.43 13.28
C ALA A 95 0.76 8.02 12.10
N ASP A 96 0.14 7.19 11.26
CA ASP A 96 -0.72 7.63 10.15
C ASP A 96 -1.94 8.42 10.65
N LYS A 97 -2.61 7.92 11.69
CA LYS A 97 -3.74 8.60 12.33
C LYS A 97 -3.34 9.96 12.94
N GLU A 98 -2.19 10.00 13.61
CA GLU A 98 -1.67 11.24 14.19
C GLU A 98 -1.34 12.28 13.12
N MET A 99 -0.73 11.89 12.01
CA MET A 99 -0.46 12.78 10.88
C MET A 99 -1.75 13.28 10.23
N THR A 100 -2.73 12.41 10.05
CA THR A 100 -4.04 12.78 9.51
C THR A 100 -4.77 13.75 10.45
N ALA A 101 -4.74 13.51 11.75
CA ALA A 101 -5.32 14.40 12.76
C ALA A 101 -4.61 15.76 12.82
N ALA A 102 -3.30 15.80 12.51
CA ALA A 102 -2.53 17.03 12.38
C ALA A 102 -2.78 17.79 11.06
N GLY A 103 -3.70 17.33 10.23
CA GLY A 103 -4.07 17.94 8.96
C GLY A 103 -3.12 17.67 7.80
N LYS A 104 -2.24 16.68 7.92
CA LYS A 104 -1.40 16.23 6.80
C LYS A 104 -2.24 15.53 5.73
N THR A 105 -1.88 15.76 4.48
CA THR A 105 -2.57 15.15 3.33
C THR A 105 -1.89 13.83 2.97
N PRO A 106 -2.58 12.69 3.08
CA PRO A 106 -1.99 11.41 2.69
C PRO A 106 -1.72 11.36 1.19
N VAL A 107 -0.67 10.67 0.81
CA VAL A 107 -0.32 10.39 -0.59
C VAL A 107 -0.87 9.01 -0.95
N ALA A 108 -1.74 8.95 -1.96
CA ALA A 108 -2.33 7.70 -2.39
C ALA A 108 -1.38 6.88 -3.27
N TRP A 109 -1.35 5.57 -3.06
CA TRP A 109 -0.72 4.64 -3.97
C TRP A 109 -1.52 4.55 -5.28
N ASN A 110 -0.82 4.69 -6.41
CA ASN A 110 -1.43 4.63 -7.73
C ASN A 110 -1.05 3.36 -8.51
N PHE A 111 -0.84 2.24 -7.83
CA PHE A 111 -0.43 0.98 -8.46
C PHE A 111 -1.40 0.51 -9.54
N SER A 112 -2.71 0.71 -9.34
CA SER A 112 -3.74 0.34 -10.31
C SER A 112 -3.69 1.14 -11.62
N THR A 113 -2.97 2.25 -11.66
CA THR A 113 -2.80 3.06 -12.87
C THR A 113 -1.56 2.68 -13.66
N MET A 114 -0.63 1.92 -13.08
CA MET A 114 0.57 1.46 -13.77
C MET A 114 0.21 0.45 -14.85
N PRO A 115 0.84 0.54 -16.03
CA PRO A 115 0.46 -0.31 -17.16
C PRO A 115 0.87 -1.77 -16.96
N SER A 116 1.98 -2.04 -16.28
CA SER A 116 2.45 -3.40 -15.98
C SER A 116 3.59 -3.43 -14.95
N GLU A 117 3.84 -4.62 -14.40
CA GLU A 117 5.03 -4.88 -13.59
C GLU A 117 6.33 -4.77 -14.42
N ASN A 118 6.30 -5.13 -15.71
CA ASN A 118 7.45 -4.98 -16.62
C ASN A 118 7.86 -3.51 -16.74
N TRP A 119 6.90 -2.62 -16.94
CA TRP A 119 7.17 -1.18 -16.96
C TRP A 119 7.81 -0.70 -15.67
N LYS A 120 7.22 -1.04 -14.52
CA LYS A 120 7.73 -0.67 -13.19
C LYS A 120 9.18 -1.12 -13.00
N ASN A 121 9.47 -2.36 -13.33
CA ASN A 121 10.80 -2.93 -13.20
C ASN A 121 11.81 -2.30 -14.17
N GLY A 122 11.39 -1.99 -15.40
CA GLY A 122 12.19 -1.30 -16.40
C GLY A 122 12.59 0.11 -15.94
N VAL A 123 11.64 0.88 -15.43
CA VAL A 123 11.91 2.21 -14.85
C VAL A 123 12.84 2.11 -13.63
N GLY A 124 12.59 1.17 -12.73
CA GLY A 124 13.45 0.93 -11.56
C GLY A 124 14.89 0.58 -11.95
N SER A 125 15.07 -0.23 -12.98
CA SER A 125 16.40 -0.58 -13.51
C SER A 125 17.12 0.62 -14.11
N ALA A 126 16.43 1.45 -14.90
CA ALA A 126 16.98 2.66 -15.48
C ALA A 126 17.38 3.69 -14.40
N LEU A 127 16.53 3.88 -13.38
CA LEU A 127 16.85 4.74 -12.23
C LEU A 127 18.08 4.24 -11.46
N THR A 128 18.18 2.93 -11.25
CA THR A 128 19.31 2.31 -10.58
C THR A 128 20.62 2.52 -11.37
N ALA A 129 20.58 2.33 -12.69
CA ALA A 129 21.72 2.57 -13.57
C ALA A 129 22.14 4.05 -13.58
N TYR A 130 21.16 4.97 -13.62
CA TYR A 130 21.43 6.40 -13.51
C TYR A 130 22.11 6.77 -12.19
N ALA A 131 21.55 6.30 -11.07
CA ALA A 131 22.13 6.54 -9.75
C ALA A 131 23.53 5.96 -9.57
N ALA A 132 23.83 4.84 -10.23
CA ALA A 132 25.16 4.22 -10.25
C ALA A 132 26.15 4.88 -11.23
N GLY A 133 25.72 5.87 -12.01
CA GLY A 133 26.55 6.53 -13.03
C GLY A 133 26.83 5.67 -14.27
N THR A 134 26.05 4.60 -14.49
CA THR A 134 26.20 3.68 -15.64
C THR A 134 25.11 3.86 -16.70
N GLY A 135 24.11 4.69 -16.44
CA GLY A 135 23.02 5.05 -17.36
C GLY A 135 22.81 6.55 -17.41
N SER A 136 22.01 7.01 -18.36
CA SER A 136 21.67 8.41 -18.56
C SER A 136 20.28 8.74 -18.01
N TRP A 137 20.00 10.03 -17.79
CA TRP A 137 18.64 10.48 -17.47
C TRP A 137 17.68 10.26 -18.65
N ASP A 138 18.16 10.34 -19.88
CA ASP A 138 17.33 10.08 -21.07
C ASP A 138 16.86 8.62 -21.12
N ASP A 139 17.68 7.66 -20.66
CA ASP A 139 17.25 6.27 -20.51
C ASP A 139 16.10 6.13 -19.50
N VAL A 140 16.14 6.89 -18.39
CA VAL A 140 15.05 6.92 -17.40
C VAL A 140 13.79 7.49 -18.02
N VAL A 141 13.90 8.61 -18.74
CA VAL A 141 12.73 9.25 -19.41
C VAL A 141 12.13 8.29 -20.44
N THR A 142 12.94 7.66 -21.26
CA THR A 142 12.52 6.66 -22.25
C THR A 142 11.82 5.48 -21.60
N ALA A 143 12.40 4.90 -20.55
CA ALA A 143 11.80 3.80 -19.83
C ALA A 143 10.45 4.20 -19.20
N PHE A 144 10.33 5.43 -18.70
CA PHE A 144 9.12 5.92 -18.06
C PHE A 144 8.03 6.23 -19.12
N VAL A 145 8.33 7.06 -20.11
CA VAL A 145 7.33 7.61 -21.05
C VAL A 145 6.99 6.62 -22.16
N ASP A 146 8.00 6.17 -22.90
CA ASP A 146 7.82 5.28 -24.05
C ASP A 146 7.47 3.85 -23.57
N GLY A 147 8.06 3.43 -22.46
CA GLY A 147 7.72 2.18 -21.80
C GLY A 147 6.27 2.14 -21.35
N TRP A 148 5.74 3.22 -20.75
CA TRP A 148 4.32 3.33 -20.39
C TRP A 148 3.41 3.18 -21.61
N ALA A 149 3.68 3.95 -22.66
CA ALA A 149 2.88 3.92 -23.87
C ALA A 149 2.84 2.53 -24.52
N SER A 150 3.99 1.86 -24.57
CA SER A 150 4.13 0.50 -25.13
C SER A 150 3.34 -0.54 -24.33
N GLU A 151 3.48 -0.57 -23.02
CA GLU A 151 2.79 -1.54 -22.17
C GLU A 151 1.27 -1.26 -22.09
N ALA A 152 0.87 0.01 -22.06
CA ALA A 152 -0.54 0.38 -22.09
C ALA A 152 -1.22 -0.07 -23.40
N ALA A 153 -0.52 0.03 -24.53
CA ALA A 153 -1.03 -0.43 -25.83
C ALA A 153 -1.19 -1.96 -25.87
N LEU A 154 -0.28 -2.72 -25.27
CA LEU A 154 -0.38 -4.18 -25.15
C LEU A 154 -1.60 -4.59 -24.32
N ASN A 155 -1.82 -3.93 -23.18
CA ASN A 155 -2.97 -4.22 -22.32
C ASN A 155 -4.32 -3.85 -22.96
N ALA A 156 -4.35 -2.84 -23.82
CA ALA A 156 -5.57 -2.48 -24.53
C ALA A 156 -5.93 -3.44 -25.68
N ALA A 157 -4.98 -4.26 -26.12
CA ALA A 157 -5.15 -5.24 -27.20
C ALA A 157 -5.49 -6.65 -26.69
N ALA A 158 -5.41 -6.88 -25.37
CA ALA A 158 -5.71 -8.15 -24.72
C ALA A 158 -7.16 -8.21 -24.22
#